data_6143e2a61af68a4e72bbd00168e66f76
#
_entry.id   6143e2a61af68a4e72bbd00168e66f76
#
_cell.length_a   1.000
_cell.length_b   1.000
_cell.length_c   1.000
_cell.angle_alpha   90.00
_cell.angle_beta   90.00
_cell.angle_gamma   90.00
#
_symmetry.space_group_name_H-M   'P 1'
#
loop_
_entity.id
_entity.type
_entity.pdbx_description
1 polymer ?
#
loop_
_entity_poly.entity_id
_entity_poly.type
_entity_poly.pdbx_seq_one_letter_code
_entity_poly.pdbx_strand_id
1 'polypeptide(L)'
;MSETVIKVENLSKQYRLGLVGVTTISEDIKRYWAKIQGKEDPTLKIGQVNTLNKIQNSEFRIQNYVWALKDINFEVKQGEVLGIIGKNGAGKSTLLKILSKVTAPSTGNIKIKGRIASLLEVGTGFHAELTGRENIFLNGAILGMTKAEIKSKLDEIIDFSGVERYIDTPVKRYSSGMYVRLAFAVAAHLESEILILDEVLAVGDAEFQKKCLGKMGDVAKGGRTVLFVSHNLTAVSSLCEKGIYLKNGTINFYGTIQEVVPKYLNSERAIKSKMSWFGNNCPGDNIAELRAVVLINEKYKEIVSVDISERIGIECTYFVKKGGNARIPNIHIYTLKGECAFVCVEEESEKLYNSGMFKTILWIPENLLNVNTYLVKVALTTFTPFHVHYEVDTIIFETHENIYNRNHTYNQVIPGTVRPILKWETNIVLA
;
A
#
# COMPACT_ATOMS: atom_id res chain seq x y z
N MET A 1 -26.34 15.56 -14.43
CA MET A 1 -26.00 14.47 -13.48
C MET A 1 -25.02 13.56 -14.18
N SER A 2 -23.85 13.27 -13.60
CA SER A 2 -22.87 12.35 -14.18
C SER A 2 -23.43 10.93 -14.21
N GLU A 3 -23.32 10.26 -15.36
CA GLU A 3 -23.88 8.91 -15.59
C GLU A 3 -23.06 7.85 -14.79
N THR A 4 -23.75 6.83 -14.26
CA THR A 4 -23.09 5.66 -13.64
C THR A 4 -22.53 4.78 -14.74
N VAL A 5 -21.20 4.58 -14.77
CA VAL A 5 -20.48 3.75 -15.76
C VAL A 5 -20.08 2.39 -15.23
N ILE A 6 -19.95 2.24 -13.91
CA ILE A 6 -19.78 0.94 -13.25
C ILE A 6 -20.77 0.83 -12.12
N LYS A 7 -21.52 -0.27 -12.11
CA LYS A 7 -22.43 -0.63 -11.01
C LYS A 7 -22.18 -2.06 -10.59
N VAL A 8 -21.86 -2.25 -9.32
CA VAL A 8 -21.60 -3.55 -8.68
C VAL A 8 -22.72 -3.82 -7.68
N GLU A 9 -23.41 -4.94 -7.82
CA GLU A 9 -24.58 -5.31 -7.01
C GLU A 9 -24.39 -6.71 -6.40
N ASN A 10 -24.29 -6.79 -5.08
CA ASN A 10 -24.17 -8.02 -4.27
C ASN A 10 -23.08 -8.99 -4.76
N LEU A 11 -21.94 -8.42 -5.21
CA LEU A 11 -20.87 -9.18 -5.80
C LEU A 11 -20.14 -10.00 -4.74
N SER A 12 -20.07 -11.32 -4.98
CA SER A 12 -19.26 -12.21 -4.13
C SER A 12 -18.41 -13.15 -4.97
N LYS A 13 -17.23 -13.50 -4.45
CA LYS A 13 -16.31 -14.45 -5.07
C LYS A 13 -15.78 -15.44 -4.06
N GLN A 14 -15.98 -16.69 -4.34
CA GLN A 14 -15.51 -17.80 -3.53
C GLN A 14 -14.43 -18.60 -4.27
N TYR A 15 -13.38 -18.99 -3.57
CA TYR A 15 -12.37 -19.90 -4.07
C TYR A 15 -12.36 -21.18 -3.23
N ARG A 16 -12.12 -22.30 -3.90
CA ARG A 16 -11.91 -23.57 -3.22
C ARG A 16 -10.47 -23.67 -2.74
N LEU A 17 -10.29 -24.10 -1.49
CA LEU A 17 -8.97 -24.41 -0.94
C LEU A 17 -8.56 -25.83 -1.34
N GLY A 18 -7.29 -26.03 -1.65
CA GLY A 18 -6.72 -27.34 -2.03
C GLY A 18 -6.14 -27.30 -3.46
N LEU A 19 -5.44 -28.37 -3.82
CA LEU A 19 -4.89 -28.54 -5.15
C LEU A 19 -6.03 -28.67 -6.16
N VAL A 20 -6.06 -27.80 -7.16
CA VAL A 20 -6.86 -27.98 -8.35
C VAL A 20 -6.13 -29.05 -9.19
N GLY A 21 -6.38 -30.32 -8.89
CA GLY A 21 -6.00 -31.41 -9.77
C GLY A 21 -6.85 -31.31 -11.03
N VAL A 22 -6.26 -31.63 -12.18
CA VAL A 22 -7.03 -31.88 -13.41
C VAL A 22 -8.06 -32.94 -13.06
N THR A 23 -9.33 -32.56 -13.01
CA THR A 23 -10.42 -33.51 -12.70
C THR A 23 -10.54 -34.46 -13.88
N THR A 24 -10.09 -35.69 -13.67
CA THR A 24 -10.41 -36.78 -14.60
C THR A 24 -11.88 -37.14 -14.42
N ILE A 25 -12.54 -37.54 -15.50
CA ILE A 25 -13.97 -38.00 -15.48
C ILE A 25 -14.18 -39.03 -14.36
N SER A 26 -13.17 -39.86 -14.07
CA SER A 26 -13.19 -40.86 -12.99
C SER A 26 -13.26 -40.24 -11.59
N GLU A 27 -12.68 -39.07 -11.39
CA GLU A 27 -12.73 -38.35 -10.08
C GLU A 27 -14.07 -37.65 -9.88
N ASP A 28 -14.67 -37.11 -10.94
CA ASP A 28 -16.02 -36.53 -10.88
C ASP A 28 -17.07 -37.59 -10.57
N ILE A 29 -16.92 -38.82 -11.12
CA ILE A 29 -17.78 -39.96 -10.79
C ILE A 29 -17.59 -40.36 -9.34
N LYS A 30 -16.37 -40.45 -8.82
CA LYS A 30 -16.09 -40.78 -7.41
C LYS A 30 -16.66 -39.74 -6.46
N ARG A 31 -16.60 -38.45 -6.81
CA ARG A 31 -17.21 -37.34 -6.05
C ARG A 31 -18.73 -37.47 -6.02
N TYR A 32 -19.34 -37.73 -7.16
CA TYR A 32 -20.79 -37.89 -7.27
C TYR A 32 -21.27 -39.06 -6.40
N TRP A 33 -20.57 -40.19 -6.42
CA TRP A 33 -20.85 -41.36 -5.58
C TRP A 33 -20.63 -41.10 -4.08
N ALA A 34 -19.56 -40.41 -3.71
CA ALA A 34 -19.31 -40.04 -2.33
C ALA A 34 -20.40 -39.11 -1.78
N LYS A 35 -20.86 -38.14 -2.62
CA LYS A 35 -21.97 -37.24 -2.27
C LYS A 35 -23.29 -37.97 -2.07
N ILE A 36 -23.61 -38.97 -2.91
CA ILE A 36 -24.83 -39.80 -2.75
C ILE A 36 -24.75 -40.65 -1.49
N GLN A 37 -23.55 -41.13 -1.11
CA GLN A 37 -23.33 -41.94 0.08
C GLN A 37 -23.15 -41.14 1.38
N GLY A 38 -23.25 -39.79 1.32
CA GLY A 38 -23.02 -38.93 2.48
C GLY A 38 -21.60 -38.94 3.03
N LYS A 39 -20.62 -39.44 2.23
CA LYS A 39 -19.21 -39.50 2.61
C LYS A 39 -18.48 -38.23 2.16
N GLU A 40 -17.37 -37.91 2.85
CA GLU A 40 -16.49 -36.80 2.49
C GLU A 40 -15.89 -37.00 1.09
N ASP A 41 -15.65 -35.87 0.38
CA ASP A 41 -15.06 -35.87 -0.96
C ASP A 41 -13.63 -36.49 -0.92
N PRO A 42 -13.38 -37.65 -1.56
CA PRO A 42 -12.10 -38.37 -1.47
C PRO A 42 -10.90 -37.63 -2.10
N THR A 43 -11.17 -36.52 -2.80
CA THR A 43 -10.13 -35.70 -3.45
C THR A 43 -9.64 -34.56 -2.56
N LEU A 44 -10.18 -34.40 -1.35
CA LEU A 44 -9.79 -33.37 -0.40
C LEU A 44 -8.53 -33.81 0.37
N LYS A 45 -7.36 -33.28 -0.02
CA LYS A 45 -6.18 -33.32 0.83
C LYS A 45 -6.24 -32.16 1.82
N ILE A 46 -5.99 -32.48 3.09
CA ILE A 46 -5.97 -31.53 4.21
C ILE A 46 -4.92 -30.46 3.93
N GLY A 47 -5.34 -29.22 3.63
CA GLY A 47 -4.48 -28.05 3.56
C GLY A 47 -4.22 -27.49 4.97
N GLN A 48 -3.09 -26.81 5.16
CA GLN A 48 -2.74 -26.19 6.45
C GLN A 48 -3.85 -25.23 6.91
N VAL A 49 -4.20 -25.31 8.19
CA VAL A 49 -5.19 -24.47 8.85
C VAL A 49 -4.75 -23.02 8.81
N ASN A 50 -5.57 -22.16 8.23
CA ASN A 50 -5.34 -20.72 8.24
C ASN A 50 -5.57 -20.19 9.66
N THR A 51 -4.50 -19.81 10.37
CA THR A 51 -4.47 -19.44 11.80
C THR A 51 -5.17 -18.10 12.12
N LEU A 52 -5.86 -17.48 11.18
CA LEU A 52 -6.50 -16.18 11.37
C LEU A 52 -7.91 -16.22 12.01
N ASN A 53 -8.50 -17.39 12.24
CA ASN A 53 -9.80 -17.51 12.90
C ASN A 53 -9.77 -18.50 14.09
N LYS A 54 -9.07 -18.14 15.18
CA LYS A 54 -9.37 -18.69 16.49
C LYS A 54 -10.58 -17.92 17.05
N ILE A 55 -11.78 -18.36 16.70
CA ILE A 55 -13.00 -18.10 17.48
C ILE A 55 -13.52 -19.43 17.97
N GLN A 56 -13.71 -19.46 19.28
CA GLN A 56 -14.13 -20.56 20.12
C GLN A 56 -15.40 -21.25 19.65
N ASN A 57 -15.46 -22.53 19.91
CA ASN A 57 -16.56 -23.48 20.02
C ASN A 57 -16.84 -24.40 18.83
N SER A 58 -16.44 -25.64 19.07
CA SER A 58 -17.11 -26.92 18.73
C SER A 58 -17.92 -26.98 17.45
N GLU A 59 -17.26 -27.34 16.42
CA GLU A 59 -17.57 -28.26 15.34
C GLU A 59 -16.56 -27.98 14.20
N PHE A 60 -15.53 -28.81 14.10
CA PHE A 60 -14.54 -28.76 13.01
C PHE A 60 -15.23 -29.17 11.69
N ARG A 61 -15.99 -28.28 11.08
CA ARG A 61 -16.27 -28.33 9.65
C ARG A 61 -15.11 -27.66 8.95
N ILE A 62 -14.23 -28.42 8.32
CA ILE A 62 -13.21 -27.93 7.39
C ILE A 62 -13.95 -27.19 6.28
N GLN A 63 -13.96 -25.89 6.33
CA GLN A 63 -14.50 -25.07 5.23
C GLN A 63 -13.53 -25.15 4.07
N ASN A 64 -13.83 -25.96 3.06
CA ASN A 64 -13.06 -26.14 1.84
C ASN A 64 -13.07 -24.90 0.92
N TYR A 65 -13.70 -23.83 1.34
CA TYR A 65 -13.89 -22.62 0.56
C TYR A 65 -13.55 -21.38 1.37
N VAL A 66 -12.97 -20.39 0.68
CA VAL A 66 -12.72 -19.06 1.24
C VAL A 66 -13.43 -18.00 0.39
N TRP A 67 -14.10 -17.08 1.06
CA TRP A 67 -14.63 -15.89 0.42
C TRP A 67 -13.52 -14.88 0.21
N ALA A 68 -13.15 -14.65 -1.06
CA ALA A 68 -12.22 -13.59 -1.41
C ALA A 68 -12.92 -12.23 -1.48
N LEU A 69 -14.22 -12.24 -1.85
CA LEU A 69 -15.12 -11.08 -1.81
C LEU A 69 -16.48 -11.55 -1.35
N LYS A 70 -17.18 -10.71 -0.56
CA LYS A 70 -18.51 -11.00 -0.06
C LYS A 70 -19.37 -9.73 -0.04
N ASP A 71 -20.52 -9.78 -0.71
CA ASP A 71 -21.58 -8.76 -0.72
C ASP A 71 -21.06 -7.35 -1.04
N ILE A 72 -20.22 -7.23 -2.07
CA ILE A 72 -19.65 -5.96 -2.52
C ILE A 72 -20.69 -5.17 -3.31
N ASN A 73 -20.93 -3.93 -2.89
CA ASN A 73 -21.85 -3.00 -3.53
C ASN A 73 -21.22 -1.62 -3.66
N PHE A 74 -21.10 -1.08 -4.87
CA PHE A 74 -20.69 0.30 -5.13
C PHE A 74 -21.00 0.73 -6.55
N GLU A 75 -20.97 2.04 -6.78
CA GLU A 75 -21.17 2.65 -8.09
C GLU A 75 -20.04 3.63 -8.38
N VAL A 76 -19.64 3.73 -9.66
CA VAL A 76 -18.65 4.70 -10.15
C VAL A 76 -19.29 5.53 -11.27
N LYS A 77 -19.18 6.83 -11.16
CA LYS A 77 -19.70 7.77 -12.14
C LYS A 77 -18.66 8.06 -13.22
N GLN A 78 -19.13 8.49 -14.38
CA GLN A 78 -18.25 8.93 -15.47
C GLN A 78 -17.31 10.05 -15.01
N GLY A 79 -16.03 9.93 -15.33
CA GLY A 79 -14.98 10.88 -14.96
C GLY A 79 -14.51 10.78 -13.50
N GLU A 80 -15.04 9.85 -12.70
CA GLU A 80 -14.66 9.68 -11.31
C GLU A 80 -13.35 8.90 -11.18
N VAL A 81 -12.47 9.35 -10.28
CA VAL A 81 -11.25 8.64 -9.91
C VAL A 81 -11.46 7.99 -8.54
N LEU A 82 -11.64 6.66 -8.55
CA LEU A 82 -11.92 5.86 -7.36
C LEU A 82 -10.68 5.09 -6.89
N GLY A 83 -10.22 5.38 -5.67
CA GLY A 83 -9.16 4.64 -5.01
C GLY A 83 -9.69 3.38 -4.30
N ILE A 84 -9.00 2.25 -4.42
CA ILE A 84 -9.31 1.03 -3.67
C ILE A 84 -8.11 0.69 -2.80
N ILE A 85 -8.29 0.79 -1.49
CA ILE A 85 -7.24 0.53 -0.50
C ILE A 85 -7.59 -0.65 0.40
N GLY A 86 -6.58 -1.29 0.97
CA GLY A 86 -6.74 -2.43 1.87
C GLY A 86 -5.46 -3.25 1.96
N LYS A 87 -5.32 -4.08 3.00
CA LYS A 87 -4.17 -4.99 3.18
C LYS A 87 -4.01 -6.00 2.04
N ASN A 88 -2.83 -6.62 1.99
CA ASN A 88 -2.63 -7.81 1.17
C ASN A 88 -3.60 -8.90 1.61
N GLY A 89 -4.27 -9.53 0.64
CA GLY A 89 -5.34 -10.50 0.91
C GLY A 89 -6.73 -9.90 1.21
N ALA A 90 -6.90 -8.57 1.21
CA ALA A 90 -8.23 -7.94 1.41
C ALA A 90 -9.22 -8.17 0.26
N GLY A 91 -8.78 -8.70 -0.89
CA GLY A 91 -9.63 -8.97 -2.05
C GLY A 91 -9.46 -7.99 -3.21
N LYS A 92 -8.56 -7.01 -3.11
CA LYS A 92 -8.34 -5.97 -4.15
C LYS A 92 -8.10 -6.56 -5.54
N SER A 93 -7.09 -7.40 -5.71
CA SER A 93 -6.76 -8.01 -7.01
C SER A 93 -7.86 -8.93 -7.52
N THR A 94 -8.63 -9.59 -6.63
CA THR A 94 -9.80 -10.38 -7.02
C THR A 94 -10.90 -9.47 -7.59
N LEU A 95 -11.16 -8.34 -6.93
CA LEU A 95 -12.15 -7.36 -7.40
C LEU A 95 -11.76 -6.82 -8.78
N LEU A 96 -10.48 -6.44 -8.96
CA LEU A 96 -9.98 -5.96 -10.24
C LEU A 96 -10.11 -7.00 -11.37
N LYS A 97 -9.74 -8.27 -11.09
CA LYS A 97 -9.87 -9.37 -12.08
C LYS A 97 -11.32 -9.59 -12.51
N ILE A 98 -12.27 -9.39 -11.61
CA ILE A 98 -13.70 -9.51 -11.94
C ILE A 98 -14.16 -8.29 -12.77
N LEU A 99 -13.77 -7.08 -12.38
CA LEU A 99 -14.09 -5.86 -13.13
C LEU A 99 -13.48 -5.88 -14.53
N SER A 100 -12.27 -6.41 -14.68
CA SER A 100 -11.59 -6.59 -15.97
C SER A 100 -12.10 -7.80 -16.78
N LYS A 101 -13.13 -8.52 -16.30
CA LYS A 101 -13.70 -9.72 -16.92
C LYS A 101 -12.73 -10.89 -17.10
N VAL A 102 -11.61 -10.90 -16.36
CA VAL A 102 -10.64 -12.03 -16.35
C VAL A 102 -11.22 -13.22 -15.57
N THR A 103 -12.05 -12.98 -14.55
CA THR A 103 -12.74 -14.03 -13.82
C THR A 103 -14.20 -13.65 -13.56
N ALA A 104 -15.10 -14.64 -13.58
CA ALA A 104 -16.50 -14.40 -13.27
C ALA A 104 -16.74 -14.33 -11.75
N PRO A 105 -17.73 -13.57 -11.26
CA PRO A 105 -18.18 -13.62 -9.89
C PRO A 105 -18.83 -14.97 -9.56
N SER A 106 -18.90 -15.33 -8.27
CA SER A 106 -19.67 -16.49 -7.81
C SER A 106 -21.14 -16.15 -7.65
N THR A 107 -21.45 -14.95 -7.18
CA THR A 107 -22.81 -14.39 -7.09
C THR A 107 -22.78 -12.88 -7.34
N GLY A 108 -23.94 -12.29 -7.61
CA GLY A 108 -24.10 -10.87 -7.87
C GLY A 108 -23.89 -10.48 -9.34
N ASN A 109 -24.03 -9.19 -9.62
CA ASN A 109 -23.97 -8.65 -10.98
C ASN A 109 -23.05 -7.45 -11.07
N ILE A 110 -22.44 -7.29 -12.26
CA ILE A 110 -21.68 -6.10 -12.62
C ILE A 110 -22.24 -5.56 -13.93
N LYS A 111 -22.57 -4.28 -13.93
CA LYS A 111 -22.97 -3.54 -15.12
C LYS A 111 -21.90 -2.52 -15.43
N ILE A 112 -21.37 -2.55 -16.65
CA ILE A 112 -20.31 -1.66 -17.10
C ILE A 112 -20.72 -1.07 -18.43
N LYS A 113 -20.57 0.25 -18.54
CA LYS A 113 -20.82 1.02 -19.75
C LYS A 113 -19.52 1.61 -20.25
N GLY A 114 -19.10 1.21 -21.45
CA GLY A 114 -17.83 1.62 -22.06
C GLY A 114 -16.77 0.54 -22.09
N ARG A 115 -15.64 0.86 -22.75
CA ARG A 115 -14.49 -0.02 -22.91
C ARG A 115 -13.57 0.10 -21.69
N ILE A 116 -13.20 -1.06 -21.13
CA ILE A 116 -12.27 -1.16 -20.02
C ILE A 116 -10.87 -1.44 -20.54
N ALA A 117 -9.89 -0.67 -20.11
CA ALA A 117 -8.48 -1.02 -20.17
C ALA A 117 -7.97 -1.35 -18.78
N SER A 118 -7.28 -2.47 -18.64
CA SER A 118 -6.74 -2.93 -17.37
C SER A 118 -5.23 -3.07 -17.45
N LEU A 119 -4.52 -2.41 -16.54
CA LEU A 119 -3.08 -2.54 -16.39
C LEU A 119 -2.69 -3.59 -15.34
N LEU A 120 -3.55 -4.56 -15.07
CA LEU A 120 -3.28 -5.64 -14.10
C LEU A 120 -2.07 -6.50 -14.46
N GLU A 121 -1.80 -6.62 -15.74
CA GLU A 121 -0.77 -7.51 -16.27
C GLU A 121 0.07 -6.75 -17.31
N VAL A 122 0.76 -5.69 -16.90
CA VAL A 122 1.66 -4.92 -17.79
C VAL A 122 2.73 -5.84 -18.36
N GLY A 123 2.79 -5.90 -19.71
CA GLY A 123 3.75 -6.72 -20.44
C GLY A 123 3.28 -8.14 -20.72
N THR A 124 2.11 -8.57 -20.23
CA THR A 124 1.53 -9.84 -20.73
C THR A 124 1.20 -9.69 -22.21
N GLY A 125 1.59 -10.71 -22.99
CA GLY A 125 1.43 -10.69 -24.44
C GLY A 125 2.64 -10.15 -25.22
N PHE A 126 3.71 -9.68 -24.57
CA PHE A 126 4.96 -9.41 -25.27
C PHE A 126 5.60 -10.72 -25.73
N HIS A 127 6.01 -10.75 -27.00
CA HIS A 127 6.72 -11.89 -27.56
C HIS A 127 8.22 -11.63 -27.59
N ALA A 128 8.98 -12.50 -26.96
CA ALA A 128 10.43 -12.32 -26.75
C ALA A 128 11.25 -12.14 -28.02
N GLU A 129 10.86 -12.79 -29.12
CA GLU A 129 11.56 -12.75 -30.43
C GLU A 129 11.22 -11.52 -31.26
N LEU A 130 10.10 -10.84 -30.96
CA LEU A 130 9.70 -9.63 -31.68
C LEU A 130 10.44 -8.41 -31.16
N THR A 131 10.61 -7.43 -32.03
CA THR A 131 11.18 -6.11 -31.70
C THR A 131 10.25 -5.32 -30.75
N GLY A 132 10.76 -4.27 -30.12
CA GLY A 132 9.93 -3.37 -29.31
C GLY A 132 8.78 -2.79 -30.13
N ARG A 133 9.04 -2.35 -31.36
CA ARG A 133 8.03 -1.83 -32.28
C ARG A 133 6.92 -2.83 -32.59
N GLU A 134 7.26 -4.07 -32.92
CA GLU A 134 6.30 -5.14 -33.19
C GLU A 134 5.50 -5.49 -31.91
N ASN A 135 6.13 -5.48 -30.76
CA ASN A 135 5.46 -5.70 -29.48
C ASN A 135 4.48 -4.56 -29.14
N ILE A 136 4.74 -3.31 -29.51
CA ILE A 136 3.76 -2.21 -29.37
C ILE A 136 2.48 -2.56 -30.14
N PHE A 137 2.59 -3.03 -31.39
CA PHE A 137 1.43 -3.42 -32.20
C PHE A 137 0.72 -4.65 -31.62
N LEU A 138 1.47 -5.66 -31.20
CA LEU A 138 0.92 -6.88 -30.62
C LEU A 138 0.17 -6.59 -29.31
N ASN A 139 0.82 -5.92 -28.39
CA ASN A 139 0.24 -5.61 -27.08
C ASN A 139 -0.89 -4.58 -27.17
N GLY A 140 -0.76 -3.55 -28.02
CA GLY A 140 -1.84 -2.62 -28.28
C GLY A 140 -3.10 -3.31 -28.81
N ALA A 141 -2.95 -4.28 -29.74
CA ALA A 141 -4.06 -5.05 -30.24
C ALA A 141 -4.69 -5.95 -29.17
N ILE A 142 -3.89 -6.60 -28.32
CA ILE A 142 -4.37 -7.41 -27.17
C ILE A 142 -5.17 -6.54 -26.20
N LEU A 143 -4.72 -5.31 -25.96
CA LEU A 143 -5.38 -4.34 -25.10
C LEU A 143 -6.58 -3.65 -25.77
N GLY A 144 -6.90 -4.01 -27.01
CA GLY A 144 -8.11 -3.58 -27.72
C GLY A 144 -7.94 -2.30 -28.57
N MET A 145 -6.70 -1.88 -28.88
CA MET A 145 -6.45 -0.81 -29.84
C MET A 145 -6.58 -1.31 -31.28
N THR A 146 -7.13 -0.48 -32.14
CA THR A 146 -7.08 -0.72 -33.59
C THR A 146 -5.67 -0.43 -34.12
N LYS A 147 -5.32 -1.02 -35.27
CA LYS A 147 -4.03 -0.74 -35.94
C LYS A 147 -3.82 0.74 -36.26
N ALA A 148 -4.90 1.45 -36.56
CA ALA A 148 -4.87 2.90 -36.83
C ALA A 148 -4.55 3.70 -35.56
N GLU A 149 -5.19 3.39 -34.43
CA GLU A 149 -4.91 4.00 -33.11
C GLU A 149 -3.46 3.77 -32.69
N ILE A 150 -2.95 2.53 -32.84
CA ILE A 150 -1.56 2.21 -32.49
C ILE A 150 -0.61 3.05 -33.37
N LYS A 151 -0.86 3.10 -34.68
CA LYS A 151 0.00 3.83 -35.61
C LYS A 151 0.03 5.35 -35.33
N SER A 152 -1.11 5.95 -34.96
CA SER A 152 -1.19 7.38 -34.64
C SER A 152 -0.45 7.75 -33.36
N LYS A 153 -0.29 6.80 -32.43
CA LYS A 153 0.35 7.01 -31.11
C LYS A 153 1.74 6.41 -31.00
N LEU A 154 2.23 5.80 -32.09
CA LEU A 154 3.47 5.03 -32.07
C LEU A 154 4.66 5.83 -31.55
N ASP A 155 4.84 7.05 -32.08
CA ASP A 155 5.97 7.90 -31.73
C ASP A 155 5.87 8.40 -30.28
N GLU A 156 4.64 8.74 -29.81
CA GLU A 156 4.39 9.12 -28.42
C GLU A 156 4.70 7.97 -27.44
N ILE A 157 4.31 6.73 -27.79
CA ILE A 157 4.59 5.53 -26.99
C ILE A 157 6.09 5.30 -26.90
N ILE A 158 6.81 5.42 -28.01
CA ILE A 158 8.26 5.22 -28.05
C ILE A 158 8.96 6.27 -27.18
N ASP A 159 8.66 7.56 -27.39
CA ASP A 159 9.24 8.67 -26.61
C ASP A 159 8.93 8.55 -25.11
N PHE A 160 7.68 8.19 -24.75
CA PHE A 160 7.30 8.02 -23.35
C PHE A 160 8.11 6.89 -22.69
N SER A 161 8.37 5.79 -23.41
CA SER A 161 9.09 4.63 -22.87
C SER A 161 10.58 4.88 -22.64
N GLY A 162 11.19 5.82 -23.37
CA GLY A 162 12.63 6.11 -23.35
C GLY A 162 13.49 4.96 -23.87
N VAL A 163 12.97 4.16 -24.82
CA VAL A 163 13.70 3.03 -25.42
C VAL A 163 13.94 3.21 -26.92
N GLU A 164 13.88 4.44 -27.46
CA GLU A 164 13.95 4.76 -28.88
C GLU A 164 15.15 4.08 -29.56
N ARG A 165 16.32 4.14 -28.92
CA ARG A 165 17.56 3.57 -29.44
C ARG A 165 17.46 2.04 -29.67
N TYR A 166 16.59 1.37 -28.94
CA TYR A 166 16.49 -0.10 -28.95
C TYR A 166 15.18 -0.60 -29.55
N ILE A 167 14.32 0.30 -30.09
CA ILE A 167 12.95 -0.03 -30.49
C ILE A 167 12.87 -1.14 -31.55
N ASP A 168 13.84 -1.21 -32.43
CA ASP A 168 13.92 -2.22 -33.49
C ASP A 168 14.80 -3.45 -33.09
N THR A 169 15.10 -3.59 -31.79
CA THR A 169 15.80 -4.74 -31.20
C THR A 169 14.78 -5.71 -30.58
N PRO A 170 14.93 -7.05 -30.70
CA PRO A 170 14.09 -8.02 -30.02
C PRO A 170 14.08 -7.82 -28.50
N VAL A 171 12.86 -7.87 -27.89
CA VAL A 171 12.69 -7.55 -26.47
C VAL A 171 13.36 -8.54 -25.52
N LYS A 172 13.74 -9.73 -25.96
CA LYS A 172 14.58 -10.65 -25.18
C LYS A 172 15.94 -10.06 -24.80
N ARG A 173 16.39 -9.02 -25.49
CA ARG A 173 17.64 -8.30 -25.21
C ARG A 173 17.43 -7.05 -24.32
N TYR A 174 16.19 -6.75 -23.97
CA TYR A 174 15.89 -5.63 -23.10
C TYR A 174 16.25 -5.97 -21.65
N SER A 175 16.65 -4.93 -20.89
CA SER A 175 16.67 -5.04 -19.44
C SER A 175 15.24 -5.16 -18.91
N SER A 176 15.07 -5.67 -17.69
CA SER A 176 13.75 -5.73 -17.05
C SER A 176 13.08 -4.35 -16.98
N GLY A 177 13.86 -3.29 -16.71
CA GLY A 177 13.38 -1.92 -16.71
C GLY A 177 12.89 -1.45 -18.08
N MET A 178 13.65 -1.68 -19.16
CA MET A 178 13.24 -1.33 -20.53
C MET A 178 11.95 -2.05 -20.94
N TYR A 179 11.86 -3.34 -20.62
CA TYR A 179 10.69 -4.17 -20.88
C TYR A 179 9.42 -3.58 -20.25
N VAL A 180 9.50 -3.28 -18.97
CA VAL A 180 8.34 -2.75 -18.23
C VAL A 180 8.00 -1.32 -18.64
N ARG A 181 9.00 -0.47 -18.93
CA ARG A 181 8.78 0.89 -19.44
C ARG A 181 8.01 0.87 -20.76
N LEU A 182 8.41 0.00 -21.71
CA LEU A 182 7.73 -0.11 -23.00
C LEU A 182 6.30 -0.64 -22.83
N ALA A 183 6.11 -1.67 -22.03
CA ALA A 183 4.79 -2.24 -21.78
C ALA A 183 3.84 -1.22 -21.10
N PHE A 184 4.35 -0.46 -20.13
CA PHE A 184 3.58 0.61 -19.51
C PHE A 184 3.26 1.75 -20.49
N ALA A 185 4.22 2.13 -21.34
CA ALA A 185 4.01 3.16 -22.36
C ALA A 185 2.83 2.83 -23.30
N VAL A 186 2.73 1.57 -23.76
CA VAL A 186 1.57 1.12 -24.55
C VAL A 186 0.29 1.29 -23.76
N ALA A 187 0.26 0.79 -22.55
CA ALA A 187 -0.92 0.82 -21.68
C ALA A 187 -1.37 2.24 -21.30
N ALA A 188 -0.43 3.16 -21.06
CA ALA A 188 -0.71 4.56 -20.74
C ALA A 188 -1.30 5.38 -21.90
N HIS A 189 -1.15 4.89 -23.14
CA HIS A 189 -1.68 5.52 -24.33
C HIS A 189 -2.97 4.87 -24.86
N LEU A 190 -3.57 3.93 -24.10
CA LEU A 190 -4.87 3.37 -24.43
C LEU A 190 -5.96 4.44 -24.37
N GLU A 191 -6.85 4.43 -25.35
CA GLU A 191 -8.08 5.24 -25.34
C GLU A 191 -9.26 4.39 -24.88
N SER A 192 -9.46 4.34 -23.57
CA SER A 192 -10.58 3.67 -22.95
C SER A 192 -11.38 4.64 -22.10
N GLU A 193 -12.67 4.43 -21.98
CA GLU A 193 -13.55 5.21 -21.10
C GLU A 193 -13.30 4.91 -19.63
N ILE A 194 -12.86 3.67 -19.35
CA ILE A 194 -12.58 3.18 -17.99
C ILE A 194 -11.17 2.60 -17.97
N LEU A 195 -10.35 3.08 -17.04
CA LEU A 195 -8.98 2.63 -16.82
C LEU A 195 -8.85 1.99 -15.44
N ILE A 196 -8.34 0.76 -15.39
CA ILE A 196 -8.06 0.05 -14.14
C ILE A 196 -6.55 -0.02 -13.93
N LEU A 197 -6.07 0.55 -12.83
CA LEU A 197 -4.66 0.61 -12.45
C LEU A 197 -4.43 -0.22 -11.19
N ASP A 198 -3.46 -1.13 -11.23
CA ASP A 198 -2.97 -1.86 -10.05
C ASP A 198 -1.61 -1.30 -9.61
N GLU A 199 -1.06 -1.79 -8.52
CA GLU A 199 0.22 -1.43 -7.88
C GLU A 199 1.42 -1.30 -8.85
N VAL A 200 1.27 -1.65 -10.12
CA VAL A 200 2.29 -1.63 -11.17
C VAL A 200 2.89 -0.24 -11.44
N LEU A 201 2.30 0.84 -10.91
CA LEU A 201 2.89 2.20 -11.01
C LEU A 201 4.22 2.36 -10.24
N ALA A 202 4.61 1.39 -9.39
CA ALA A 202 5.88 1.37 -8.67
C ALA A 202 7.05 0.80 -9.50
N VAL A 203 6.86 0.56 -10.81
CA VAL A 203 7.86 -0.07 -11.66
C VAL A 203 8.71 0.97 -12.41
N GLY A 204 10.00 0.68 -12.57
CA GLY A 204 10.97 1.60 -13.15
C GLY A 204 11.70 2.43 -12.09
N ASP A 205 12.51 3.37 -12.56
CA ASP A 205 13.17 4.34 -11.69
C ASP A 205 12.23 5.48 -11.24
N ALA A 206 12.69 6.27 -10.27
CA ALA A 206 11.89 7.35 -9.67
C ALA A 206 11.44 8.40 -10.70
N GLU A 207 12.23 8.64 -11.75
CA GLU A 207 11.91 9.59 -12.80
C GLU A 207 10.76 9.07 -13.68
N PHE A 208 10.84 7.80 -14.09
CA PHE A 208 9.79 7.16 -14.87
C PHE A 208 8.47 7.02 -14.07
N GLN A 209 8.56 6.69 -12.77
CA GLN A 209 7.40 6.68 -11.89
C GLN A 209 6.70 8.04 -11.82
N LYS A 210 7.47 9.12 -11.71
CA LYS A 210 6.93 10.49 -11.74
C LYS A 210 6.26 10.82 -13.08
N LYS A 211 6.87 10.41 -14.21
CA LYS A 211 6.32 10.54 -15.57
C LYS A 211 4.99 9.77 -15.70
N CYS A 212 4.92 8.55 -15.15
CA CYS A 212 3.70 7.73 -15.12
C CYS A 212 2.58 8.38 -14.31
N LEU A 213 2.87 8.86 -13.09
CA LEU A 213 1.89 9.54 -12.24
C LEU A 213 1.38 10.83 -12.90
N GLY A 214 2.26 11.60 -13.55
CA GLY A 214 1.86 12.78 -14.33
C GLY A 214 0.88 12.43 -15.43
N LYS A 215 1.20 11.43 -16.27
CA LYS A 215 0.31 10.97 -17.36
C LYS A 215 -1.04 10.49 -16.84
N MET A 216 -1.07 9.78 -15.68
CA MET A 216 -2.32 9.33 -15.06
C MET A 216 -3.16 10.51 -14.55
N GLY A 217 -2.51 11.55 -14.00
CA GLY A 217 -3.18 12.80 -13.63
C GLY A 217 -3.83 13.48 -14.81
N ASP A 218 -3.15 13.50 -15.98
CA ASP A 218 -3.70 14.08 -17.21
C ASP A 218 -4.88 13.26 -17.75
N VAL A 219 -4.78 11.94 -17.68
CA VAL A 219 -5.86 11.01 -18.04
C VAL A 219 -7.10 11.23 -17.17
N ALA A 220 -6.92 11.42 -15.88
CA ALA A 220 -7.99 11.70 -14.93
C ALA A 220 -8.64 13.07 -15.22
N LYS A 221 -7.84 14.12 -15.42
CA LYS A 221 -8.32 15.46 -15.80
C LYS A 221 -9.03 15.48 -17.15
N GLY A 222 -8.69 14.56 -18.05
CA GLY A 222 -9.34 14.37 -19.34
C GLY A 222 -10.76 13.78 -19.25
N GLY A 223 -11.32 13.59 -18.05
CA GLY A 223 -12.69 13.12 -17.82
C GLY A 223 -12.87 11.61 -17.97
N ARG A 224 -11.78 10.83 -17.98
CA ARG A 224 -11.85 9.36 -17.97
C ARG A 224 -12.12 8.84 -16.57
N THR A 225 -12.85 7.75 -16.49
CA THR A 225 -13.10 7.05 -15.23
C THR A 225 -11.90 6.18 -14.88
N VAL A 226 -11.35 6.35 -13.67
CA VAL A 226 -10.16 5.60 -13.23
C VAL A 226 -10.43 4.85 -11.94
N LEU A 227 -10.14 3.55 -11.93
CA LEU A 227 -10.07 2.76 -10.71
C LEU A 227 -8.59 2.54 -10.36
N PHE A 228 -8.17 3.08 -9.25
CA PHE A 228 -6.79 3.04 -8.81
C PHE A 228 -6.61 2.19 -7.55
N VAL A 229 -5.88 1.09 -7.67
CA VAL A 229 -5.52 0.22 -6.54
C VAL A 229 -4.07 0.41 -6.20
N SER A 230 -3.79 0.83 -4.98
CA SER A 230 -2.41 1.00 -4.52
C SER A 230 -2.31 0.86 -3.01
N HIS A 231 -1.16 0.41 -2.55
CA HIS A 231 -0.76 0.51 -1.15
C HIS A 231 -0.04 1.85 -0.84
N ASN A 232 0.32 2.63 -1.86
CA ASN A 232 0.90 3.96 -1.71
C ASN A 232 -0.22 4.98 -1.46
N LEU A 233 -0.48 5.27 -0.19
CA LEU A 233 -1.54 6.19 0.23
C LEU A 233 -1.32 7.62 -0.26
N THR A 234 -0.06 8.04 -0.45
CA THR A 234 0.25 9.38 -0.99
C THR A 234 -0.24 9.50 -2.43
N ALA A 235 0.03 8.49 -3.27
CA ALA A 235 -0.46 8.47 -4.65
C ALA A 235 -1.99 8.41 -4.71
N VAL A 236 -2.62 7.57 -3.85
CA VAL A 236 -4.09 7.48 -3.78
C VAL A 236 -4.70 8.82 -3.34
N SER A 237 -4.13 9.47 -2.32
CA SER A 237 -4.64 10.77 -1.81
C SER A 237 -4.48 11.92 -2.81
N SER A 238 -3.47 11.86 -3.69
CA SER A 238 -3.22 12.91 -4.69
C SER A 238 -4.04 12.75 -5.96
N LEU A 239 -4.42 11.51 -6.32
CA LEU A 239 -5.09 11.22 -7.59
C LEU A 239 -6.59 10.96 -7.44
N CYS A 240 -7.04 10.45 -6.27
CA CYS A 240 -8.42 9.99 -6.09
C CYS A 240 -9.28 11.00 -5.32
N GLU A 241 -10.52 11.18 -5.77
CA GLU A 241 -11.52 11.99 -5.06
C GLU A 241 -12.29 11.13 -4.04
N LYS A 242 -12.60 9.89 -4.42
CA LYS A 242 -13.30 8.92 -3.60
C LYS A 242 -12.47 7.67 -3.38
N GLY A 243 -12.84 6.90 -2.37
CA GLY A 243 -12.16 5.67 -2.04
C GLY A 243 -13.07 4.59 -1.49
N ILE A 244 -12.62 3.35 -1.65
CA ILE A 244 -13.16 2.15 -1.00
C ILE A 244 -12.07 1.58 -0.10
N TYR A 245 -12.40 1.40 1.18
CA TYR A 245 -11.58 0.60 2.08
C TYR A 245 -12.11 -0.83 2.12
N LEU A 246 -11.31 -1.75 1.57
CA LEU A 246 -11.61 -3.18 1.53
C LEU A 246 -10.92 -3.89 2.70
N LYS A 247 -11.70 -4.68 3.47
CA LYS A 247 -11.19 -5.46 4.59
C LYS A 247 -11.80 -6.87 4.59
N ASN A 248 -10.96 -7.90 4.58
CA ASN A 248 -11.38 -9.30 4.61
C ASN A 248 -12.47 -9.65 3.56
N GLY A 249 -12.33 -9.11 2.36
CA GLY A 249 -13.26 -9.36 1.26
C GLY A 249 -14.57 -8.56 1.29
N THR A 250 -14.75 -7.61 2.21
CA THR A 250 -15.93 -6.75 2.32
C THR A 250 -15.57 -5.27 2.22
N ILE A 251 -16.51 -4.42 1.82
CA ILE A 251 -16.36 -2.97 1.90
C ILE A 251 -16.57 -2.56 3.36
N ASN A 252 -15.50 -2.10 4.01
CA ASN A 252 -15.56 -1.58 5.37
C ASN A 252 -16.01 -0.12 5.39
N PHE A 253 -15.56 0.67 4.40
CA PHE A 253 -15.97 2.06 4.24
C PHE A 253 -15.89 2.51 2.78
N TYR A 254 -16.80 3.37 2.36
CA TYR A 254 -16.85 4.04 1.07
C TYR A 254 -17.19 5.52 1.30
N GLY A 255 -16.42 6.42 0.71
CA GLY A 255 -16.60 7.87 0.89
C GLY A 255 -15.54 8.69 0.16
N THR A 256 -15.34 9.93 0.58
CA THR A 256 -14.23 10.76 0.08
C THR A 256 -12.89 10.17 0.51
N ILE A 257 -11.85 10.41 -0.28
CA ILE A 257 -10.52 9.85 0.05
C ILE A 257 -9.99 10.37 1.39
N GLN A 258 -10.35 11.61 1.76
CA GLN A 258 -10.02 12.23 3.04
C GLN A 258 -10.65 11.50 4.24
N GLU A 259 -11.78 10.81 4.05
CA GLU A 259 -12.43 10.00 5.09
C GLU A 259 -11.95 8.55 5.08
N VAL A 260 -11.70 8.00 3.89
CA VAL A 260 -11.32 6.59 3.69
C VAL A 260 -9.91 6.32 4.21
N VAL A 261 -8.94 7.18 3.89
CA VAL A 261 -7.54 6.98 4.29
C VAL A 261 -7.36 6.97 5.82
N PRO A 262 -7.89 7.92 6.60
CA PRO A 262 -7.83 7.84 8.06
C PRO A 262 -8.50 6.58 8.63
N LYS A 263 -9.67 6.20 8.12
CA LYS A 263 -10.36 4.99 8.57
C LYS A 263 -9.57 3.71 8.29
N TYR A 264 -8.92 3.62 7.12
CA TYR A 264 -8.00 2.53 6.82
C TYR A 264 -6.84 2.50 7.81
N LEU A 265 -6.17 3.63 8.00
CA LEU A 265 -5.03 3.76 8.89
C LEU A 265 -5.39 3.41 10.34
N ASN A 266 -6.50 3.95 10.85
CA ASN A 266 -6.95 3.69 12.21
C ASN A 266 -7.38 2.23 12.43
N SER A 267 -7.98 1.58 11.41
CA SER A 267 -8.42 0.19 11.54
C SER A 267 -7.29 -0.82 11.37
N GLU A 268 -6.26 -0.47 10.63
CA GLU A 268 -5.14 -1.35 10.28
C GLU A 268 -3.94 -1.17 11.21
N ARG A 269 -3.75 0.05 11.67
CA ARG A 269 -2.75 0.46 12.63
C ARG A 269 -3.49 0.97 13.85
N ALA A 270 -4.02 0.05 14.69
CA ALA A 270 -4.50 0.45 16.01
C ALA A 270 -3.43 1.34 16.66
N ILE A 271 -3.83 2.51 17.19
CA ILE A 271 -2.94 3.34 17.99
C ILE A 271 -2.26 2.42 19.00
N LYS A 272 -0.97 2.25 18.85
CA LYS A 272 -0.15 1.37 19.69
C LYS A 272 0.91 2.24 20.33
N SER A 273 0.66 2.61 21.54
CA SER A 273 1.64 3.31 22.38
C SER A 273 2.85 2.46 22.74
N LYS A 274 2.71 1.14 22.58
CA LYS A 274 3.74 0.15 22.95
C LYS A 274 3.80 -0.99 21.97
N MET A 275 5.01 -1.37 21.62
CA MET A 275 5.32 -2.59 20.86
C MET A 275 6.45 -3.33 21.56
N SER A 276 6.30 -4.64 21.73
CA SER A 276 7.29 -5.49 22.39
C SER A 276 7.45 -6.80 21.64
N TRP A 277 8.66 -7.33 21.63
CA TRP A 277 9.02 -8.57 20.97
C TRP A 277 9.72 -9.51 21.94
N PHE A 278 9.50 -10.82 21.78
CA PHE A 278 10.02 -11.86 22.64
C PHE A 278 10.58 -13.02 21.82
N GLY A 279 11.59 -13.68 22.37
CA GLY A 279 12.19 -14.86 21.75
C GLY A 279 12.80 -14.57 20.37
N ASN A 280 12.57 -15.48 19.41
CA ASN A 280 13.15 -15.44 18.07
C ASN A 280 12.48 -14.41 17.12
N ASN A 281 11.42 -13.73 17.58
CA ASN A 281 10.68 -12.77 16.76
C ASN A 281 11.15 -11.32 16.95
N CYS A 282 12.27 -11.11 17.66
CA CYS A 282 12.81 -9.77 17.87
C CYS A 282 13.43 -9.23 16.59
N PRO A 283 13.02 -8.02 16.15
CA PRO A 283 13.64 -7.36 15.00
C PRO A 283 15.13 -7.10 15.25
N GLY A 284 15.99 -7.56 14.35
CA GLY A 284 17.42 -7.42 14.52
C GLY A 284 18.21 -8.46 13.72
N ASP A 285 19.51 -8.49 13.97
CA ASP A 285 20.45 -9.42 13.35
C ASP A 285 21.23 -10.25 14.43
N ASN A 286 22.36 -10.83 14.03
CA ASN A 286 23.25 -11.56 14.94
C ASN A 286 24.08 -10.65 15.87
N ILE A 287 23.91 -9.33 15.80
CA ILE A 287 24.69 -8.31 16.50
C ILE A 287 23.83 -7.55 17.51
N ALA A 288 22.63 -7.11 17.10
CA ALA A 288 21.69 -6.41 17.97
C ALA A 288 20.24 -6.72 17.59
N GLU A 289 19.33 -6.60 18.56
CA GLU A 289 17.90 -6.78 18.35
C GLU A 289 17.06 -5.81 19.19
N LEU A 290 15.94 -5.34 18.62
CA LEU A 290 14.99 -4.48 19.30
C LEU A 290 14.06 -5.33 20.18
N ARG A 291 13.79 -4.89 21.40
CA ARG A 291 12.94 -5.60 22.38
C ARG A 291 11.63 -4.90 22.64
N ALA A 292 11.64 -3.59 22.75
CA ALA A 292 10.43 -2.82 22.97
C ALA A 292 10.59 -1.37 22.51
N VAL A 293 9.47 -0.76 22.09
CA VAL A 293 9.32 0.67 21.88
C VAL A 293 8.06 1.12 22.60
N VAL A 294 8.14 2.19 23.38
CA VAL A 294 7.03 2.69 24.20
C VAL A 294 6.96 4.22 24.12
N LEU A 295 5.76 4.75 23.95
CA LEU A 295 5.50 6.19 24.08
C LEU A 295 5.26 6.51 25.55
N ILE A 296 6.00 7.49 26.09
CA ILE A 296 5.94 7.87 27.49
C ILE A 296 5.82 9.40 27.66
N ASN A 297 5.25 9.82 28.79
CA ASN A 297 5.28 11.21 29.21
C ASN A 297 6.48 11.49 30.13
N GLU A 298 6.61 12.75 30.61
CA GLU A 298 7.67 13.17 31.53
C GLU A 298 7.70 12.41 32.86
N LYS A 299 6.57 11.79 33.24
CA LYS A 299 6.47 10.96 34.45
C LYS A 299 6.79 9.48 34.15
N TYR A 300 7.38 9.17 33.00
CA TYR A 300 7.70 7.81 32.52
C TYR A 300 6.49 6.87 32.46
N LYS A 301 5.27 7.41 32.30
CA LYS A 301 4.06 6.61 32.15
C LYS A 301 3.74 6.46 30.67
N GLU A 302 3.33 5.24 30.28
CA GLU A 302 2.84 4.96 28.94
C GLU A 302 1.61 5.83 28.63
N ILE A 303 1.61 6.46 27.44
CA ILE A 303 0.54 7.30 26.92
C ILE A 303 0.19 6.89 25.49
N VAL A 304 -1.04 7.14 25.07
CA VAL A 304 -1.54 6.82 23.72
C VAL A 304 -1.71 8.06 22.83
N SER A 305 -1.90 9.21 23.47
CA SER A 305 -2.03 10.51 22.83
C SER A 305 -1.41 11.58 23.73
N VAL A 306 -1.07 12.72 23.15
CA VAL A 306 -0.39 13.79 23.88
C VAL A 306 -0.81 15.15 23.34
N ASP A 307 -0.92 16.15 24.26
CA ASP A 307 -1.06 17.53 23.84
C ASP A 307 0.27 18.04 23.27
N ILE A 308 0.22 18.82 22.18
CA ILE A 308 1.42 19.37 21.54
C ILE A 308 2.26 20.26 22.47
N SER A 309 1.64 20.80 23.52
CA SER A 309 2.31 21.59 24.56
C SER A 309 3.05 20.75 25.59
N GLU A 310 2.96 19.41 25.52
CA GLU A 310 3.63 18.49 26.42
C GLU A 310 4.85 17.85 25.75
N ARG A 311 5.86 17.53 26.55
CA ARG A 311 7.05 16.81 26.12
C ARG A 311 6.76 15.31 25.97
N ILE A 312 7.24 14.71 24.89
CA ILE A 312 7.00 13.30 24.56
C ILE A 312 8.30 12.52 24.62
N GLY A 313 8.31 11.36 25.26
CA GLY A 313 9.42 10.42 25.27
C GLY A 313 9.12 9.20 24.38
N ILE A 314 10.07 8.84 23.51
CA ILE A 314 10.08 7.55 22.80
C ILE A 314 11.15 6.69 23.44
N GLU A 315 10.73 5.72 24.24
CA GLU A 315 11.61 4.78 24.93
C GLU A 315 11.86 3.56 24.03
N CYS A 316 13.13 3.28 23.71
CA CYS A 316 13.57 2.12 22.97
C CYS A 316 14.39 1.20 23.87
N THR A 317 13.98 -0.07 23.98
CA THR A 317 14.73 -1.13 24.67
C THR A 317 15.30 -2.08 23.62
N TYR A 318 16.61 -2.32 23.65
CA TYR A 318 17.27 -3.20 22.70
C TYR A 318 18.37 -4.03 23.39
N PHE A 319 18.71 -5.17 22.77
CA PHE A 319 19.74 -6.07 23.26
C PHE A 319 20.92 -6.11 22.29
N VAL A 320 22.13 -5.83 22.80
CA VAL A 320 23.37 -5.97 22.04
C VAL A 320 23.93 -7.35 22.31
N LYS A 321 24.02 -8.20 21.29
CA LYS A 321 24.51 -9.59 21.35
C LYS A 321 26.03 -9.65 21.34
N LYS A 322 26.66 -8.80 20.51
CA LYS A 322 28.13 -8.71 20.37
C LYS A 322 28.56 -7.29 20.64
N GLY A 323 29.42 -7.12 21.65
CA GLY A 323 30.03 -5.83 21.97
C GLY A 323 31.07 -5.39 20.92
N GLY A 324 31.53 -4.14 21.03
CA GLY A 324 32.66 -3.61 20.25
C GLY A 324 32.31 -2.61 19.17
N ASN A 325 31.04 -2.46 18.76
CA ASN A 325 30.60 -1.39 17.85
C ASN A 325 29.42 -0.63 18.46
N ALA A 326 29.40 0.69 18.34
CA ALA A 326 28.27 1.50 18.76
C ALA A 326 27.02 1.10 17.98
N ARG A 327 25.95 0.76 18.69
CA ARG A 327 24.62 0.46 18.13
C ARG A 327 23.67 1.50 18.69
N ILE A 328 23.14 2.33 17.82
CA ILE A 328 22.35 3.48 18.24
C ILE A 328 20.98 3.36 17.63
N PRO A 329 19.90 3.47 18.42
CA PRO A 329 18.56 3.63 17.87
C PRO A 329 18.51 4.92 17.03
N ASN A 330 18.13 4.77 15.79
CA ASN A 330 17.81 5.85 14.88
C ASN A 330 16.29 5.93 14.77
N ILE A 331 15.71 7.06 15.15
CA ILE A 331 14.27 7.22 15.26
C ILE A 331 13.78 8.17 14.17
N HIS A 332 12.87 7.66 13.35
CA HIS A 332 12.24 8.42 12.28
C HIS A 332 10.78 8.65 12.64
N ILE A 333 10.32 9.89 12.50
CA ILE A 333 8.92 10.27 12.71
C ILE A 333 8.28 10.58 11.36
N TYR A 334 7.24 9.83 11.03
CA TYR A 334 6.46 10.02 9.81
C TYR A 334 5.03 10.38 10.12
N THR A 335 4.39 11.16 9.27
CA THR A 335 2.93 11.24 9.25
C THR A 335 2.36 9.94 8.67
N LEU A 336 1.08 9.67 8.92
CA LEU A 336 0.43 8.52 8.28
C LEU A 336 0.33 8.64 6.75
N LYS A 337 0.50 9.85 6.20
CA LYS A 337 0.60 10.08 4.76
C LYS A 337 1.97 9.68 4.18
N GLY A 338 2.93 9.32 5.02
CA GLY A 338 4.27 8.94 4.62
C GLY A 338 5.26 10.13 4.53
N GLU A 339 4.87 11.32 4.96
CA GLU A 339 5.76 12.48 5.03
C GLU A 339 6.67 12.35 6.24
N CYS A 340 7.99 12.45 6.05
CA CYS A 340 8.95 12.45 7.14
C CYS A 340 8.90 13.80 7.87
N ALA A 341 8.54 13.80 9.16
CA ALA A 341 8.58 14.98 9.99
C ALA A 341 10.02 15.33 10.35
N PHE A 342 10.77 14.35 10.86
CA PHE A 342 12.21 14.44 11.12
C PHE A 342 12.81 13.06 11.40
N VAL A 343 14.14 12.99 11.35
CA VAL A 343 14.95 11.85 11.76
C VAL A 343 15.86 12.31 12.90
N CYS A 344 15.97 11.51 13.94
CA CYS A 344 16.84 11.78 15.06
C CYS A 344 17.78 10.61 15.33
N VAL A 345 19.04 10.94 15.51
CA VAL A 345 20.12 10.02 15.81
C VAL A 345 20.83 10.53 17.06
N GLU A 346 21.23 9.64 17.96
CA GLU A 346 22.02 10.02 19.15
C GLU A 346 23.38 10.55 18.76
N GLU A 347 23.75 11.75 19.21
CA GLU A 347 25.00 12.42 18.80
C GLU A 347 26.28 11.79 19.39
N GLU A 348 26.17 11.13 20.55
CA GLU A 348 27.32 10.48 21.20
C GLU A 348 27.63 9.11 20.58
N SER A 349 28.20 9.11 19.36
CA SER A 349 28.46 7.91 18.56
C SER A 349 29.64 7.05 18.99
N GLU A 350 30.42 7.45 20.01
CA GLU A 350 31.66 6.76 20.42
C GLU A 350 31.47 5.79 21.61
N LYS A 351 30.26 5.65 22.14
CA LYS A 351 30.00 4.67 23.22
C LYS A 351 30.16 3.25 22.69
N LEU A 352 31.24 2.58 23.08
CA LEU A 352 31.39 1.14 22.89
C LEU A 352 30.41 0.43 23.83
N TYR A 353 29.38 -0.19 23.27
CA TYR A 353 28.47 -0.99 24.04
C TYR A 353 29.05 -2.41 24.26
N ASN A 354 29.08 -2.85 25.52
CA ASN A 354 29.29 -4.27 25.84
C ASN A 354 28.01 -5.05 25.50
N SER A 355 28.11 -6.39 25.43
CA SER A 355 26.90 -7.21 25.33
C SER A 355 25.98 -6.96 26.53
N GLY A 356 24.70 -6.73 26.26
CA GLY A 356 23.73 -6.43 27.33
C GLY A 356 22.45 -5.76 26.83
N MET A 357 21.55 -5.51 27.78
CA MET A 357 20.27 -4.82 27.54
C MET A 357 20.48 -3.32 27.74
N PHE A 358 20.02 -2.53 26.78
CA PHE A 358 20.09 -1.08 26.80
C PHE A 358 18.69 -0.47 26.69
N LYS A 359 18.53 0.69 27.27
CA LYS A 359 17.32 1.52 27.21
C LYS A 359 17.73 2.95 26.86
N THR A 360 17.18 3.49 25.76
CA THR A 360 17.41 4.87 25.31
C THR A 360 16.08 5.58 25.17
N ILE A 361 16.01 6.85 25.51
CA ILE A 361 14.80 7.67 25.40
C ILE A 361 15.11 8.90 24.54
N LEU A 362 14.42 9.03 23.42
CA LEU A 362 14.37 10.26 22.66
C LEU A 362 13.28 11.17 23.24
N TRP A 363 13.65 12.33 23.74
CA TRP A 363 12.72 13.34 24.18
C TRP A 363 12.43 14.35 23.06
N ILE A 364 11.18 14.35 22.56
CA ILE A 364 10.68 15.34 21.62
C ILE A 364 10.20 16.54 22.46
N PRO A 365 10.71 17.76 22.21
CA PRO A 365 10.31 18.94 22.95
C PRO A 365 8.85 19.31 22.67
N GLU A 366 8.26 20.02 23.63
CA GLU A 366 6.96 20.65 23.46
C GLU A 366 6.91 21.55 22.23
N ASN A 367 5.74 21.65 21.61
CA ASN A 367 5.48 22.51 20.45
C ASN A 367 6.38 22.26 19.20
N LEU A 368 7.02 21.08 19.10
CA LEU A 368 7.75 20.70 17.90
C LEU A 368 6.83 20.02 16.88
N LEU A 369 6.01 19.06 17.32
CA LEU A 369 5.06 18.36 16.45
C LEU A 369 3.77 19.16 16.29
N ASN A 370 3.18 19.09 15.12
CA ASN A 370 1.84 19.65 14.88
C ASN A 370 0.75 18.64 15.27
N VAL A 371 -0.51 19.07 15.26
CA VAL A 371 -1.67 18.18 15.47
C VAL A 371 -1.76 17.20 14.30
N ASN A 372 -1.48 15.93 14.54
CA ASN A 372 -1.47 14.87 13.53
C ASN A 372 -1.42 13.49 14.19
N THR A 373 -1.48 12.44 13.37
CA THR A 373 -1.13 11.07 13.78
C THR A 373 0.24 10.71 13.21
N TYR A 374 1.13 10.26 14.07
CA TYR A 374 2.51 9.96 13.73
C TYR A 374 2.82 8.48 13.86
N LEU A 375 3.61 7.98 12.91
CA LEU A 375 4.24 6.66 12.94
C LEU A 375 5.70 6.83 13.36
N VAL A 376 6.11 6.05 14.34
CA VAL A 376 7.51 5.94 14.75
C VAL A 376 8.13 4.73 14.07
N LYS A 377 9.18 4.96 13.33
CA LYS A 377 10.03 3.93 12.77
C LYS A 377 11.36 3.92 13.51
N VAL A 378 11.82 2.75 13.92
CA VAL A 378 13.10 2.59 14.65
C VAL A 378 14.05 1.75 13.82
N ALA A 379 15.26 2.26 13.61
CA ALA A 379 16.35 1.53 13.00
C ALA A 379 17.49 1.34 14.02
N LEU A 380 18.14 0.20 14.00
CA LEU A 380 19.39 -0.05 14.72
C LEU A 380 20.54 0.09 13.70
N THR A 381 21.42 1.08 13.93
CA THR A 381 22.46 1.45 12.96
C THR A 381 23.84 1.51 13.59
N THR A 382 24.90 1.26 12.78
CA THR A 382 26.28 1.64 13.05
C THR A 382 26.72 2.70 12.06
N PHE A 383 27.59 3.61 12.48
CA PHE A 383 28.06 4.70 11.63
C PHE A 383 29.46 4.51 11.08
N THR A 384 30.28 3.67 11.72
CA THR A 384 31.67 3.44 11.27
C THR A 384 32.01 1.93 11.26
N PRO A 385 31.87 1.24 10.11
CA PRO A 385 31.23 1.68 8.86
C PRO A 385 29.72 1.84 9.00
N PHE A 386 29.10 2.66 8.15
CA PHE A 386 27.63 2.81 8.17
C PHE A 386 26.96 1.51 7.75
N HIS A 387 26.09 1.01 8.61
CA HIS A 387 25.29 -0.18 8.34
C HIS A 387 23.95 -0.13 9.10
N VAL A 388 22.86 -0.46 8.42
CA VAL A 388 21.53 -0.59 9.01
C VAL A 388 21.30 -2.06 9.33
N HIS A 389 21.31 -2.41 10.63
CA HIS A 389 21.09 -3.78 11.07
C HIS A 389 19.64 -4.21 10.94
N TYR A 390 18.72 -3.31 11.25
CA TYR A 390 17.29 -3.53 11.13
C TYR A 390 16.54 -2.19 11.16
N GLU A 391 15.42 -2.14 10.44
CA GLU A 391 14.49 -1.01 10.44
C GLU A 391 13.05 -1.54 10.50
N VAL A 392 12.22 -1.00 11.38
CA VAL A 392 10.85 -1.48 11.58
C VAL A 392 9.91 -0.36 11.99
N ASP A 393 8.70 -0.39 11.46
CA ASP A 393 7.57 0.39 11.93
C ASP A 393 7.17 -0.09 13.33
N THR A 394 7.07 0.81 14.30
CA THR A 394 6.84 0.44 15.70
C THR A 394 5.50 0.96 16.22
N ILE A 395 5.49 2.12 16.86
CA ILE A 395 4.33 2.68 17.54
C ILE A 395 3.65 3.76 16.71
N ILE A 396 2.36 3.97 16.97
CA ILE A 396 1.58 5.04 16.37
C ILE A 396 0.89 5.80 17.48
N PHE A 397 1.01 7.12 17.44
CA PHE A 397 0.41 8.00 18.43
C PHE A 397 -0.24 9.22 17.79
N GLU A 398 -1.16 9.84 18.52
CA GLU A 398 -1.84 11.06 18.10
C GLU A 398 -1.39 12.24 18.95
N THR A 399 -1.20 13.37 18.29
CA THR A 399 -1.05 14.66 18.96
C THR A 399 -2.34 15.47 18.82
N HIS A 400 -2.74 16.14 19.87
CA HIS A 400 -3.87 17.06 19.88
C HIS A 400 -3.46 18.39 20.50
N GLU A 401 -4.25 19.42 20.27
CA GLU A 401 -4.05 20.73 20.84
C GLU A 401 -5.27 21.10 21.68
N ASN A 402 -5.05 21.44 22.93
CA ASN A 402 -6.11 21.99 23.76
C ASN A 402 -6.34 23.46 23.39
N ILE A 403 -7.48 23.74 22.76
CA ILE A 403 -7.85 25.07 22.26
C ILE A 403 -7.81 26.15 23.36
N TYR A 404 -8.03 25.77 24.60
CA TYR A 404 -7.97 26.70 25.75
C TYR A 404 -6.55 27.18 26.10
N ASN A 405 -5.52 26.49 25.62
CA ASN A 405 -4.11 26.87 25.86
C ASN A 405 -3.52 27.68 24.68
N ARG A 406 -4.29 27.99 23.66
CA ARG A 406 -3.84 28.81 22.53
C ARG A 406 -3.67 30.27 22.93
N ASN A 407 -2.44 30.72 23.05
CA ASN A 407 -2.08 32.15 23.22
C ASN A 407 -2.17 32.95 21.89
N HIS A 408 -2.79 32.42 20.84
CA HIS A 408 -2.79 33.03 19.51
C HIS A 408 -4.21 33.32 19.01
N THR A 409 -4.38 34.49 18.42
CA THR A 409 -5.57 34.97 17.70
C THR A 409 -5.89 34.18 16.43
N TYR A 410 -5.09 33.18 16.07
CA TYR A 410 -5.24 32.40 14.83
C TYR A 410 -6.07 31.13 15.07
N ASN A 411 -7.33 31.13 14.62
CA ASN A 411 -8.30 30.04 14.83
C ASN A 411 -8.29 28.95 13.75
N GLN A 412 -7.35 28.99 12.79
CA GLN A 412 -7.30 28.02 11.72
C GLN A 412 -6.28 26.91 12.00
N VAL A 413 -6.45 25.76 11.33
CA VAL A 413 -5.47 24.67 11.35
C VAL A 413 -4.16 25.14 10.73
N ILE A 414 -3.07 25.09 11.49
CA ILE A 414 -1.74 25.43 11.00
C ILE A 414 -1.24 24.24 10.16
N PRO A 415 -0.92 24.45 8.86
CA PRO A 415 -0.41 23.36 8.02
C PRO A 415 1.02 23.00 8.41
N GLY A 416 1.43 21.76 8.05
CA GLY A 416 2.78 21.26 8.27
C GLY A 416 2.85 20.09 9.25
N THR A 417 3.96 19.35 9.20
CA THR A 417 4.21 18.19 10.06
C THR A 417 4.87 18.58 11.37
N VAL A 418 5.61 19.69 11.37
CA VAL A 418 6.24 20.28 12.53
C VAL A 418 5.80 21.73 12.69
N ARG A 419 5.79 22.22 13.94
CA ARG A 419 5.35 23.56 14.29
C ARG A 419 6.28 24.15 15.35
N PRO A 420 7.56 24.40 15.02
CA PRO A 420 8.51 24.94 15.99
C PRO A 420 8.15 26.37 16.38
N ILE A 421 8.31 26.71 17.66
CA ILE A 421 8.22 28.10 18.14
C ILE A 421 9.55 28.78 17.85
N LEU A 422 9.56 29.68 16.88
CA LEU A 422 10.75 30.42 16.45
C LEU A 422 10.69 31.87 16.94
N LYS A 423 11.85 32.45 17.25
CA LYS A 423 11.97 33.87 17.57
C LYS A 423 11.86 34.71 16.30
N TRP A 424 11.08 35.77 16.36
CA TRP A 424 10.95 36.78 15.34
C TRP A 424 11.60 38.09 15.79
N GLU A 425 12.39 38.70 14.94
CA GLU A 425 12.91 40.06 15.11
C GLU A 425 12.31 40.95 14.03
N THR A 426 11.58 41.99 14.44
CA THR A 426 10.95 42.93 13.51
C THR A 426 11.58 44.29 13.67
N ASN A 427 12.21 44.81 12.62
CA ASN A 427 12.78 46.14 12.55
C ASN A 427 11.96 47.02 11.61
N ILE A 428 11.70 48.27 11.98
CA ILE A 428 11.06 49.25 11.14
C ILE A 428 12.12 49.73 10.15
N VAL A 429 11.89 49.49 8.87
CA VAL A 429 12.70 50.09 7.78
C VAL A 429 11.99 51.39 7.39
N LEU A 430 12.57 52.53 7.78
CA LEU A 430 12.07 53.83 7.31
C LEU A 430 12.24 53.90 5.77
N ALA A 431 11.16 54.21 5.06
CA ALA A 431 11.11 54.33 3.58
C ALA A 431 11.78 55.61 3.10
#